data_96331b4cc7598d8093a5ca5b627d174a
#
_entry.id   96331b4cc7598d8093a5ca5b627d174a
#
_cell.length_a   1.000
_cell.length_b   1.000
_cell.length_c   1.000
_cell.angle_alpha   90.00
_cell.angle_beta   90.00
_cell.angle_gamma   90.00
#
_symmetry.space_group_name_H-M   'P 1'
#
loop_
_entity.id
_entity.type
_entity.pdbx_description
1 polymer ?
#
loop_
_entity_poly.entity_id
_entity_poly.type
_entity_poly.pdbx_seq_one_letter_code
_entity_poly.pdbx_strand_id
1 'polypeptide(L)'
;AINRFLDKLVEESDTSLYPFSSDVFREHFRHTFWLLPGVKEAAALEQLLRKHDIFGEGNGMFHIINAAGDGNIEDKNGSALADVLDNIRGNAKKNITKKDYTITLSCGKLTTGVSVPEWTAVLCMKGSENTPAANYMQTIFRVQTHAVLEGRQKSDCYVFDFAPDRALTAVAETAKMAVY
;
A
#
# COMPACT_ATOMS: atom_id res chain seq x y z
N ALA A 1 -16.88 -7.12 10.19
CA ALA A 1 -15.52 -6.98 10.71
C ALA A 1 -14.69 -6.00 9.88
N ILE A 2 -14.60 -6.14 8.54
CA ILE A 2 -13.74 -5.30 7.67
C ILE A 2 -14.21 -3.84 7.66
N ASN A 3 -15.49 -3.53 7.53
CA ASN A 3 -15.99 -2.15 7.60
C ASN A 3 -15.55 -1.46 8.89
N ARG A 4 -15.72 -2.13 10.04
CA ARG A 4 -15.26 -1.59 11.32
C ARG A 4 -13.75 -1.33 11.34
N PHE A 5 -12.95 -2.13 10.63
CA PHE A 5 -11.52 -1.88 10.48
C PHE A 5 -11.25 -0.64 9.63
N LEU A 6 -11.95 -0.46 8.51
CA LEU A 6 -11.84 0.73 7.68
C LEU A 6 -12.27 1.98 8.44
N ASP A 7 -13.40 1.91 9.16
CA ASP A 7 -13.86 3.00 10.03
C ASP A 7 -12.79 3.41 11.05
N LYS A 8 -12.10 2.41 11.63
CA LYS A 8 -11.00 2.66 12.58
C LYS A 8 -9.76 3.31 11.93
N LEU A 9 -9.44 2.98 10.68
CA LEU A 9 -8.31 3.61 9.98
C LEU A 9 -8.51 5.12 9.76
N VAL A 10 -9.75 5.57 9.70
CA VAL A 10 -10.13 6.97 9.44
C VAL A 10 -10.68 7.68 10.69
N GLU A 11 -10.84 6.98 11.81
CA GLU A 11 -11.36 7.55 13.04
C GLU A 11 -10.44 8.64 13.57
N GLU A 12 -10.94 9.86 13.57
CA GLU A 12 -10.24 11.02 14.11
C GLU A 12 -10.15 10.91 15.63
N SER A 13 -8.93 11.04 16.15
CA SER A 13 -8.65 10.98 17.58
C SER A 13 -7.33 11.67 17.86
N ASP A 14 -7.25 12.42 18.93
CA ASP A 14 -6.01 13.09 19.38
C ASP A 14 -4.87 12.10 19.70
N THR A 15 -5.19 10.83 19.87
CA THR A 15 -4.24 9.75 20.20
C THR A 15 -4.08 8.72 19.09
N SER A 16 -4.84 8.83 17.99
CA SER A 16 -4.78 7.88 16.89
C SER A 16 -3.54 8.11 16.02
N LEU A 17 -2.79 7.03 15.81
CA LEU A 17 -1.67 6.98 14.88
C LEU A 17 -2.05 6.30 13.56
N TYR A 18 -3.34 6.10 13.31
CA TYR A 18 -3.80 5.47 12.07
C TYR A 18 -3.62 6.41 10.86
N PRO A 19 -3.17 5.85 9.71
CA PRO A 19 -2.66 6.66 8.59
C PRO A 19 -3.71 7.56 7.93
N PHE A 20 -4.98 7.32 8.13
CA PHE A 20 -6.05 8.07 7.47
C PHE A 20 -6.94 8.82 8.45
N SER A 21 -6.52 8.96 9.71
CA SER A 21 -7.32 9.55 10.78
C SER A 21 -7.48 11.07 10.71
N SER A 22 -6.61 11.77 9.97
CA SER A 22 -6.72 13.22 9.77
C SER A 22 -6.31 13.63 8.36
N ASP A 23 -6.71 14.82 7.94
CA ASP A 23 -6.32 15.37 6.64
C ASP A 23 -4.80 15.54 6.53
N VAL A 24 -4.13 15.93 7.62
CA VAL A 24 -2.67 16.04 7.66
C VAL A 24 -2.00 14.70 7.39
N PHE A 25 -2.49 13.62 8.00
CA PHE A 25 -1.94 12.28 7.75
C PHE A 25 -2.26 11.80 6.33
N ARG A 26 -3.46 12.07 5.81
CA ARG A 26 -3.84 11.71 4.43
C ARG A 26 -2.93 12.38 3.41
N GLU A 27 -2.47 13.61 3.65
CA GLU A 27 -1.49 14.28 2.81
C GLU A 27 -0.13 13.56 2.78
N HIS A 28 0.31 12.95 3.88
CA HIS A 28 1.51 12.12 3.92
C HIS A 28 1.32 10.78 3.21
N PHE A 29 0.09 10.27 3.17
CA PHE A 29 -0.27 8.94 2.62
C PHE A 29 -1.04 9.03 1.31
N ARG A 30 -0.69 9.98 0.45
CA ARG A 30 -1.33 10.16 -0.87
C ARG A 30 -1.28 8.91 -1.73
N HIS A 31 -0.16 8.21 -1.74
CA HIS A 31 0.03 6.98 -2.50
C HIS A 31 0.49 5.88 -1.56
N THR A 32 -0.32 4.85 -1.40
CA THR A 32 -0.04 3.74 -0.49
C THR A 32 -0.15 2.39 -1.18
N PHE A 33 0.62 1.42 -0.64
CA PHE A 33 0.63 0.05 -1.12
C PHE A 33 0.11 -0.88 -0.02
N TRP A 34 -0.95 -1.64 -0.32
CA TRP A 34 -1.61 -2.53 0.64
C TRP A 34 -1.41 -3.99 0.24
N LEU A 35 -0.69 -4.73 1.07
CA LEU A 35 -0.43 -6.15 0.85
C LEU A 35 -1.51 -7.00 1.51
N LEU A 36 -2.22 -7.77 0.68
CA LEU A 36 -3.38 -8.58 1.05
C LEU A 36 -3.06 -10.08 1.00
N PRO A 37 -3.83 -10.93 1.70
CA PRO A 37 -3.63 -12.38 1.70
C PRO A 37 -3.79 -13.02 0.32
N GLY A 38 -4.76 -12.58 -0.47
CA GLY A 38 -5.08 -13.19 -1.74
C GLY A 38 -5.88 -12.28 -2.69
N VAL A 39 -6.12 -12.77 -3.90
CA VAL A 39 -6.84 -12.06 -4.97
C VAL A 39 -8.30 -11.81 -4.61
N LYS A 40 -8.96 -12.80 -3.97
CA LYS A 40 -10.36 -12.68 -3.55
C LYS A 40 -10.54 -11.61 -2.48
N GLU A 41 -9.60 -11.56 -1.53
CA GLU A 41 -9.57 -10.57 -0.47
C GLU A 41 -9.32 -9.17 -1.05
N ALA A 42 -8.44 -9.06 -2.04
CA ALA A 42 -8.20 -7.80 -2.74
C ALA A 42 -9.45 -7.30 -3.46
N ALA A 43 -10.14 -8.17 -4.20
CA ALA A 43 -11.37 -7.82 -4.91
C ALA A 43 -12.50 -7.43 -3.94
N ALA A 44 -12.63 -8.14 -2.82
CA ALA A 44 -13.62 -7.80 -1.80
C ALA A 44 -13.33 -6.46 -1.12
N LEU A 45 -12.05 -6.21 -0.78
CA LEU A 45 -11.63 -4.96 -0.16
C LEU A 45 -11.78 -3.77 -1.12
N GLU A 46 -11.46 -3.94 -2.39
CA GLU A 46 -11.69 -2.92 -3.42
C GLU A 46 -13.13 -2.44 -3.44
N GLN A 47 -14.10 -3.38 -3.44
CA GLN A 47 -15.52 -3.03 -3.44
C GLN A 47 -15.94 -2.27 -2.18
N LEU A 48 -15.37 -2.60 -1.02
CA LEU A 48 -15.65 -1.90 0.22
C LEU A 48 -15.03 -0.51 0.23
N LEU A 49 -13.77 -0.37 -0.19
CA LEU A 49 -13.07 0.90 -0.28
C LEU A 49 -13.79 1.87 -1.23
N ARG A 50 -14.21 1.39 -2.43
CA ARG A 50 -14.94 2.24 -3.40
C ARG A 50 -16.27 2.77 -2.88
N LYS A 51 -16.89 2.09 -1.91
CA LYS A 51 -18.16 2.50 -1.29
C LYS A 51 -17.97 3.33 -0.01
N HIS A 52 -16.75 3.40 0.51
CA HIS A 52 -16.47 4.09 1.76
C HIS A 52 -16.39 5.61 1.54
N ASP A 53 -16.96 6.39 2.45
CA ASP A 53 -17.09 7.86 2.31
C ASP A 53 -15.74 8.57 2.16
N ILE A 54 -14.68 8.09 2.81
CA ILE A 54 -13.35 8.69 2.77
C ILE A 54 -12.46 8.06 1.69
N PHE A 55 -12.55 6.74 1.51
CA PHE A 55 -11.70 6.04 0.53
C PHE A 55 -12.32 5.98 -0.88
N GLY A 56 -13.63 6.11 -1.01
CA GLY A 56 -14.33 5.89 -2.28
C GLY A 56 -14.10 6.99 -3.32
N GLU A 57 -14.38 6.66 -4.57
CA GLU A 57 -14.18 7.56 -5.72
C GLU A 57 -15.31 8.59 -5.91
N GLY A 58 -16.45 8.45 -5.21
CA GLY A 58 -17.58 9.37 -5.31
C GLY A 58 -17.38 10.63 -4.48
N ASN A 59 -17.44 10.47 -3.17
CA ASN A 59 -17.23 11.55 -2.20
C ASN A 59 -15.87 11.43 -1.48
N GLY A 60 -15.16 10.34 -1.68
CA GLY A 60 -13.86 10.07 -1.07
C GLY A 60 -12.69 10.60 -1.88
N MET A 61 -11.51 10.46 -1.32
CA MET A 61 -10.28 11.06 -1.85
C MET A 61 -9.48 10.12 -2.75
N PHE A 62 -9.61 8.79 -2.58
CA PHE A 62 -8.64 7.85 -3.11
C PHE A 62 -9.14 7.12 -4.37
N HIS A 63 -8.27 7.02 -5.36
CA HIS A 63 -8.46 6.11 -6.47
C HIS A 63 -7.89 4.72 -6.12
N ILE A 64 -8.73 3.69 -6.26
CA ILE A 64 -8.38 2.33 -5.86
C ILE A 64 -7.88 1.56 -7.09
N ILE A 65 -6.63 1.08 -7.01
CA ILE A 65 -5.96 0.30 -8.06
C ILE A 65 -5.82 -1.13 -7.57
N ASN A 66 -6.51 -2.07 -8.19
CA ASN A 66 -6.37 -3.49 -7.86
C ASN A 66 -5.31 -4.15 -8.75
N ALA A 67 -4.08 -4.24 -8.23
CA ALA A 67 -2.94 -4.88 -8.88
C ALA A 67 -2.79 -6.36 -8.49
N ALA A 68 -3.71 -6.93 -7.71
CA ALA A 68 -3.65 -8.34 -7.30
C ALA A 68 -3.81 -9.30 -8.50
N GLY A 69 -4.46 -8.84 -9.58
CA GLY A 69 -4.74 -9.61 -10.78
C GLY A 69 -5.91 -10.58 -10.61
N ASP A 70 -6.12 -11.39 -11.63
CA ASP A 70 -7.16 -12.42 -11.67
C ASP A 70 -6.70 -13.80 -11.18
N GLY A 71 -5.49 -13.87 -10.63
CA GLY A 71 -4.86 -15.13 -10.18
C GLY A 71 -4.05 -15.85 -11.26
N ASN A 72 -4.03 -15.36 -12.51
CA ASN A 72 -3.17 -15.91 -13.55
C ASN A 72 -1.71 -15.54 -13.31
N ILE A 73 -0.88 -16.59 -13.17
CA ILE A 73 0.56 -16.46 -12.87
C ILE A 73 1.34 -15.80 -14.04
N GLU A 74 0.80 -15.86 -15.26
CA GLU A 74 1.44 -15.32 -16.46
C GLU A 74 1.28 -13.80 -16.64
N ASP A 75 0.43 -13.15 -15.86
CA ASP A 75 0.31 -11.69 -15.88
C ASP A 75 1.55 -11.07 -15.23
N LYS A 76 2.48 -10.69 -16.08
CA LYS A 76 3.78 -10.17 -15.69
C LYS A 76 3.61 -8.89 -14.86
N ASN A 77 4.42 -8.71 -13.83
CA ASN A 77 4.52 -7.48 -13.01
C ASN A 77 4.50 -6.19 -13.84
N GLY A 78 4.85 -6.26 -15.11
CA GLY A 78 4.94 -5.11 -16.01
C GLY A 78 3.61 -4.45 -16.33
N SER A 79 2.51 -5.18 -16.50
CA SER A 79 1.20 -4.59 -16.77
C SER A 79 0.62 -3.93 -15.52
N ALA A 80 0.73 -4.60 -14.37
CA ALA A 80 0.28 -4.06 -13.10
C ALA A 80 1.08 -2.81 -12.68
N LEU A 81 2.39 -2.81 -12.90
CA LEU A 81 3.23 -1.64 -12.64
C LEU A 81 2.87 -0.47 -13.56
N ALA A 82 2.67 -0.73 -14.86
CA ALA A 82 2.28 0.30 -15.81
C ALA A 82 0.96 0.95 -15.42
N ASP A 83 -0.03 0.16 -15.01
CA ASP A 83 -1.32 0.66 -14.55
C ASP A 83 -1.19 1.55 -13.31
N VAL A 84 -0.41 1.13 -12.32
CA VAL A 84 -0.12 1.94 -11.13
C VAL A 84 0.53 3.27 -11.50
N LEU A 85 1.58 3.24 -12.32
CA LEU A 85 2.30 4.45 -12.72
C LEU A 85 1.45 5.38 -13.59
N ASP A 86 0.65 4.82 -14.49
CA ASP A 86 -0.28 5.59 -15.34
C ASP A 86 -1.30 6.35 -14.49
N ASN A 87 -1.82 5.74 -13.42
CA ASN A 87 -2.75 6.41 -12.52
C ASN A 87 -2.06 7.45 -11.62
N ILE A 88 -0.89 7.14 -11.07
CA ILE A 88 -0.16 8.07 -10.19
C ILE A 88 0.37 9.28 -10.97
N ARG A 89 0.91 9.07 -12.17
CA ARG A 89 1.60 10.11 -12.96
C ARG A 89 0.77 10.70 -14.08
N GLY A 90 -0.31 10.03 -14.44
CA GLY A 90 -1.08 10.29 -15.64
C GLY A 90 -0.43 9.69 -16.89
N ASN A 91 -1.24 9.41 -17.90
CA ASN A 91 -0.77 8.94 -19.20
C ASN A 91 -1.64 9.52 -20.33
N ALA A 92 -1.15 10.58 -20.96
CA ALA A 92 -1.88 11.26 -22.02
C ALA A 92 -2.16 10.34 -23.24
N LYS A 93 -1.25 9.40 -23.54
CA LYS A 93 -1.45 8.45 -24.66
C LYS A 93 -2.61 7.48 -24.42
N LYS A 94 -2.89 7.17 -23.17
CA LYS A 94 -4.01 6.31 -22.74
C LYS A 94 -5.22 7.13 -22.25
N ASN A 95 -5.15 8.45 -22.32
CA ASN A 95 -6.18 9.35 -21.78
C ASN A 95 -6.46 9.13 -20.29
N ILE A 96 -5.40 8.81 -19.51
CA ILE A 96 -5.48 8.62 -18.06
C ILE A 96 -5.01 9.90 -17.37
N THR A 97 -5.89 10.50 -16.58
CA THR A 97 -5.59 11.67 -15.76
C THR A 97 -4.84 11.25 -14.50
N LYS A 98 -3.82 12.02 -14.13
CA LYS A 98 -3.10 11.86 -12.86
C LYS A 98 -4.08 11.84 -11.69
N LYS A 99 -3.85 10.92 -10.74
CA LYS A 99 -4.59 10.84 -9.48
C LYS A 99 -3.71 11.35 -8.36
N ASP A 100 -4.24 12.26 -7.55
CA ASP A 100 -3.50 12.85 -6.43
C ASP A 100 -3.41 11.89 -5.24
N TYR A 101 -4.38 10.99 -5.09
CA TYR A 101 -4.43 10.00 -4.02
C TYR A 101 -4.74 8.61 -4.58
N THR A 102 -3.92 7.62 -4.26
CA THR A 102 -4.14 6.23 -4.71
C THR A 102 -3.92 5.21 -3.60
N ILE A 103 -4.71 4.16 -3.61
CA ILE A 103 -4.49 2.95 -2.83
C ILE A 103 -4.25 1.80 -3.81
N THR A 104 -3.05 1.23 -3.80
CA THR A 104 -2.71 0.07 -4.63
C THR A 104 -2.87 -1.21 -3.82
N LEU A 105 -3.79 -2.08 -4.22
CA LEU A 105 -4.02 -3.39 -3.61
C LEU A 105 -3.21 -4.45 -4.32
N SER A 106 -2.48 -5.28 -3.58
CA SER A 106 -1.72 -6.40 -4.13
C SER A 106 -1.71 -7.61 -3.19
N CYS A 107 -1.53 -8.81 -3.74
CA CYS A 107 -1.38 -10.04 -2.95
C CYS A 107 -0.09 -10.82 -3.26
N GLY A 108 0.85 -10.20 -3.95
CA GLY A 108 2.14 -10.81 -4.33
C GLY A 108 2.80 -10.12 -5.51
N LYS A 109 2.01 -9.58 -6.44
CA LYS A 109 2.53 -8.72 -7.50
C LYS A 109 3.10 -7.43 -6.90
N LEU A 110 4.07 -6.83 -7.57
CA LEU A 110 4.72 -5.58 -7.17
C LEU A 110 5.50 -5.65 -5.83
N THR A 111 5.63 -6.82 -5.22
CA THR A 111 6.41 -7.00 -3.98
C THR A 111 7.90 -7.13 -4.26
N THR A 112 8.28 -7.56 -5.46
CA THR A 112 9.68 -7.74 -5.88
C THR A 112 9.92 -7.10 -7.25
N GLY A 113 11.16 -6.63 -7.50
CA GLY A 113 11.58 -6.17 -8.82
C GLY A 113 10.94 -4.88 -9.34
N VAL A 114 10.18 -4.15 -8.53
CA VAL A 114 9.45 -2.92 -8.91
C VAL A 114 9.85 -1.77 -8.04
N SER A 115 9.81 -0.56 -8.57
CA SER A 115 10.02 0.67 -7.83
C SER A 115 8.95 1.69 -8.18
N VAL A 116 8.18 2.10 -7.19
CA VAL A 116 7.21 3.20 -7.27
C VAL A 116 7.57 4.22 -6.19
N PRO A 117 8.42 5.19 -6.54
CA PRO A 117 8.96 6.14 -5.56
C PRO A 117 7.90 6.95 -4.82
N GLU A 118 6.73 7.11 -5.44
CA GLU A 118 5.60 7.86 -4.89
C GLU A 118 4.92 7.17 -3.71
N TRP A 119 5.08 5.85 -3.54
CA TRP A 119 4.54 5.18 -2.36
C TRP A 119 5.25 5.64 -1.09
N THR A 120 4.48 6.17 -0.14
CA THR A 120 4.98 6.66 1.14
C THR A 120 4.66 5.71 2.31
N ALA A 121 3.70 4.82 2.13
CA ALA A 121 3.36 3.82 3.13
C ALA A 121 3.02 2.46 2.54
N VAL A 122 3.33 1.41 3.30
CA VAL A 122 2.85 0.06 3.07
C VAL A 122 1.97 -0.38 4.24
N LEU A 123 0.81 -0.96 3.94
CA LEU A 123 -0.08 -1.60 4.90
C LEU A 123 -0.05 -3.11 4.69
N CYS A 124 0.49 -3.85 5.66
CA CYS A 124 0.59 -5.31 5.61
C CYS A 124 -0.62 -5.94 6.30
N MET A 125 -1.60 -6.36 5.51
CA MET A 125 -2.82 -7.03 5.98
C MET A 125 -2.76 -8.55 5.82
N LYS A 126 -1.71 -9.06 5.19
CA LYS A 126 -1.49 -10.49 5.05
C LYS A 126 -1.04 -11.06 6.38
N GLY A 127 -1.95 -11.71 7.10
CA GLY A 127 -1.62 -12.54 8.26
C GLY A 127 -0.96 -13.83 7.78
N SER A 128 0.31 -14.06 8.08
CA SER A 128 0.96 -15.34 7.87
C SER A 128 2.14 -15.46 8.82
N GLU A 129 2.08 -16.41 9.71
CA GLU A 129 3.18 -16.77 10.59
C GLU A 129 4.40 -17.28 9.81
N ASN A 130 4.19 -17.71 8.57
CA ASN A 130 5.20 -18.32 7.70
C ASN A 130 5.71 -17.41 6.58
N THR A 131 5.60 -16.09 6.69
CA THR A 131 6.21 -15.20 5.71
C THR A 131 7.72 -15.10 6.01
N PRO A 132 8.62 -15.57 5.11
CA PRO A 132 10.05 -15.41 5.31
C PRO A 132 10.42 -13.94 5.53
N ALA A 133 11.31 -13.66 6.49
CA ALA A 133 11.73 -12.29 6.81
C ALA A 133 12.26 -11.55 5.57
N ALA A 134 12.98 -12.26 4.69
CA ALA A 134 13.47 -11.70 3.43
C ALA A 134 12.34 -11.15 2.53
N ASN A 135 11.24 -11.89 2.40
CA ASN A 135 10.09 -11.45 1.60
C ASN A 135 9.37 -10.25 2.24
N TYR A 136 9.27 -10.26 3.56
CA TYR A 136 8.73 -9.13 4.31
C TYR A 136 9.58 -7.88 4.11
N MET A 137 10.90 -7.99 4.33
CA MET A 137 11.84 -6.87 4.14
C MET A 137 11.82 -6.35 2.70
N GLN A 138 11.80 -7.24 1.69
CA GLN A 138 11.67 -6.82 0.29
C GLN A 138 10.40 -6.02 0.02
N THR A 139 9.31 -6.36 0.67
CA THR A 139 8.04 -5.64 0.52
C THR A 139 8.10 -4.25 1.16
N ILE A 140 8.58 -4.14 2.39
CA ILE A 140 8.65 -2.85 3.09
C ILE A 140 9.68 -1.91 2.46
N PHE A 141 10.74 -2.42 1.86
CA PHE A 141 11.72 -1.60 1.14
C PHE A 141 11.14 -0.90 -0.10
N ARG A 142 9.97 -1.33 -0.61
CA ARG A 142 9.33 -0.67 -1.77
C ARG A 142 8.97 0.79 -1.48
N VAL A 143 8.62 1.12 -0.25
CA VAL A 143 8.28 2.49 0.13
C VAL A 143 9.50 3.33 0.52
N GLN A 144 10.70 2.74 0.60
CA GLN A 144 11.94 3.45 0.94
C GLN A 144 12.65 4.08 -0.26
N THR A 145 12.13 3.87 -1.47
CA THR A 145 12.75 4.45 -2.68
C THR A 145 12.76 5.98 -2.59
N HIS A 146 13.92 6.56 -2.82
CA HIS A 146 14.09 8.02 -2.88
C HIS A 146 13.18 8.65 -3.92
N ALA A 147 12.55 9.76 -3.56
CA ALA A 147 11.71 10.54 -4.46
C ALA A 147 11.73 12.02 -4.09
N VAL A 148 11.46 12.85 -5.09
CA VAL A 148 11.06 14.25 -4.89
C VAL A 148 9.57 14.32 -5.23
N LEU A 149 8.74 14.54 -4.23
CA LEU A 149 7.30 14.60 -4.35
C LEU A 149 6.87 16.07 -4.21
N GLU A 150 6.28 16.62 -5.25
CA GLU A 150 5.82 18.02 -5.27
C GLU A 150 6.92 19.03 -4.85
N GLY A 151 8.15 18.81 -5.31
CA GLY A 151 9.30 19.67 -5.01
C GLY A 151 9.92 19.47 -3.62
N ARG A 152 9.43 18.52 -2.83
CA ARG A 152 9.98 18.15 -1.51
C ARG A 152 10.60 16.77 -1.56
N GLN A 153 11.77 16.63 -0.98
CA GLN A 153 12.38 15.31 -0.82
C GLN A 153 11.55 14.46 0.14
N LYS A 154 11.26 13.22 -0.26
CA LYS A 154 10.62 12.24 0.60
C LYS A 154 11.60 11.87 1.72
N SER A 155 11.34 12.36 2.94
CA SER A 155 12.17 12.12 4.12
C SER A 155 11.80 10.83 4.84
N ASP A 156 10.51 10.46 4.80
CA ASP A 156 9.95 9.40 5.61
C ASP A 156 9.14 8.43 4.77
N CYS A 157 9.10 7.18 5.21
CA CYS A 157 8.21 6.15 4.74
C CYS A 157 7.71 5.33 5.93
N TYR A 158 6.52 4.77 5.79
CA TYR A 158 5.80 4.18 6.92
C TYR A 158 5.41 2.74 6.62
N VAL A 159 5.48 1.91 7.65
CA VAL A 159 5.04 0.52 7.61
C VAL A 159 3.98 0.32 8.69
N PHE A 160 2.78 -0.05 8.28
CA PHE A 160 1.68 -0.44 9.17
C PHE A 160 1.50 -1.95 9.05
N ASP A 161 1.91 -2.69 10.06
CA ASP A 161 1.79 -4.13 10.09
C ASP A 161 0.72 -4.55 11.10
N PHE A 162 -0.33 -5.21 10.61
CA PHE A 162 -1.43 -5.70 11.43
C PHE A 162 -1.22 -7.13 11.93
N ALA A 163 0.00 -7.68 11.78
CA ALA A 163 0.45 -8.94 12.34
C ALA A 163 1.73 -8.72 13.18
N PRO A 164 1.61 -8.33 14.46
CA PRO A 164 2.74 -7.95 15.31
C PRO A 164 3.79 -9.03 15.45
N ASP A 165 3.40 -10.29 15.51
CA ASP A 165 4.34 -11.42 15.61
C ASP A 165 5.29 -11.51 14.41
N ARG A 166 4.79 -11.23 13.21
CA ARG A 166 5.62 -11.17 12.01
C ARG A 166 6.62 -10.03 12.05
N ALA A 167 6.19 -8.84 12.44
CA ALA A 167 7.05 -7.67 12.54
C ALA A 167 8.18 -7.91 13.56
N LEU A 168 7.86 -8.44 14.73
CA LEU A 168 8.83 -8.78 15.78
C LEU A 168 9.81 -9.87 15.33
N THR A 169 9.34 -10.90 14.65
CA THR A 169 10.20 -11.97 14.11
C THR A 169 11.17 -11.42 13.07
N ALA A 170 10.68 -10.60 12.12
CA ALA A 170 11.53 -9.99 11.09
C ALA A 170 12.61 -9.09 11.69
N VAL A 171 12.25 -8.27 12.69
CA VAL A 171 13.20 -7.40 13.40
C VAL A 171 14.25 -8.25 14.14
N ALA A 172 13.84 -9.31 14.84
CA ALA A 172 14.74 -10.19 15.57
C ALA A 172 15.73 -10.93 14.65
N GLU A 173 15.27 -11.41 13.48
CA GLU A 173 16.13 -12.05 12.50
C GLU A 173 17.11 -11.06 11.87
N THR A 174 16.66 -9.87 11.54
CA THR A 174 17.52 -8.81 10.98
C THR A 174 18.56 -8.36 11.98
N ALA A 175 18.21 -8.22 13.26
CA ALA A 175 19.15 -7.88 14.32
C ALA A 175 20.24 -8.95 14.49
N LYS A 176 19.91 -10.24 14.37
CA LYS A 176 20.89 -11.33 14.40
C LYS A 176 21.88 -11.24 13.23
N MET A 177 21.43 -10.85 12.04
CA MET A 177 22.29 -10.69 10.86
C MET A 177 23.24 -9.49 10.98
N ALA A 178 22.86 -8.46 11.71
CA ALA A 178 23.67 -7.24 11.89
C ALA A 178 24.82 -7.40 12.92
N VAL A 179 24.87 -8.51 13.65
CA VAL A 179 25.88 -8.78 14.69
C VAL A 179 27.07 -9.61 14.15
N TYR A 180 27.02 -10.04 12.91
CA TYR A 180 28.09 -10.75 12.20
C TYR A 180 28.59 -9.92 11.02
#